data_c805ca7a36b3c09076d911402846ef9a
#
_entry.id   c805ca7a36b3c09076d911402846ef9a
#
_cell.length_a   1.000
_cell.length_b   1.000
_cell.length_c   1.000
_cell.angle_alpha   90.00
_cell.angle_beta   90.00
_cell.angle_gamma   90.00
#
_symmetry.space_group_name_H-M   'P 1'
#
loop_
_entity.id
_entity.type
_entity.pdbx_description
1 polymer ?
#
loop_
_entity_poly.entity_id
_entity_poly.type
_entity_poly.pdbx_seq_one_letter_code
_entity_poly.pdbx_strand_id
1 'polypeptide(L)'
;MSKKALLVIIITVCLLFAGCKAPADQEQKNNTETAVLSTETQEEDWKQVHSTQKDLEKLPQKIQKIFSDNQTFFDVEKGKEYDKNSFIKTLTKEGYRPQWAEFLVADWDNDGEYELAVYIKNSTDYNDCRIFDASNKKVYAHAFTARAIEGISDMGIIRGSSGAADTDYDRLFLDGKEQKFYEYKGETVYLSVEYAWSHDSIVSGI
;
A
#
# COMPACT_ATOMS: atom_id res chain seq x y z
N MET A 1 10.97 51.60 1.00
CA MET A 1 12.16 51.65 1.88
C MET A 1 11.97 50.47 2.83
N SER A 2 12.74 49.45 2.90
CA SER A 2 14.15 49.23 3.13
C SER A 2 14.57 47.85 2.57
N LYS A 3 15.70 47.84 1.89
CA LYS A 3 16.44 46.65 1.42
C LYS A 3 17.20 46.00 2.59
N LYS A 4 17.18 44.70 2.73
CA LYS A 4 18.22 43.92 3.43
C LYS A 4 18.28 42.54 2.76
N ALA A 5 19.22 42.38 1.91
CA ALA A 5 20.56 41.82 2.05
C ALA A 5 20.53 40.27 2.11
N LEU A 6 20.79 39.71 0.97
CA LEU A 6 21.11 38.32 0.66
C LEU A 6 22.53 38.02 1.18
N LEU A 7 22.66 37.03 2.06
CA LEU A 7 23.98 36.52 2.48
C LEU A 7 24.20 35.15 1.82
N VAL A 8 25.02 35.12 0.80
CA VAL A 8 25.53 33.91 0.16
C VAL A 8 26.79 33.46 0.90
N ILE A 9 26.79 32.31 1.51
CA ILE A 9 28.00 31.69 2.04
C ILE A 9 28.44 30.61 1.07
N ILE A 10 29.51 30.89 0.35
CA ILE A 10 30.24 29.94 -0.49
C ILE A 10 31.30 29.29 0.42
N ILE A 11 31.18 27.99 0.68
CA ILE A 11 32.24 27.20 1.33
C ILE A 11 33.02 26.50 0.22
N THR A 12 34.20 26.99 -0.02
CA THR A 12 35.21 26.38 -0.91
C THR A 12 35.97 25.33 -0.09
N VAL A 13 35.87 24.04 -0.46
CA VAL A 13 36.70 22.98 0.09
C VAL A 13 37.85 22.71 -0.86
N CYS A 14 39.07 23.05 -0.41
CA CYS A 14 40.31 22.73 -1.09
C CYS A 14 40.69 21.27 -1.00
N LEU A 15 40.87 20.63 -2.13
CA LEU A 15 41.53 19.32 -2.27
C LEU A 15 43.04 19.48 -2.11
N LEU A 16 43.62 18.87 -1.11
CA LEU A 16 45.08 18.66 -1.03
C LEU A 16 45.38 17.17 -1.31
N PHE A 17 45.93 16.92 -2.48
CA PHE A 17 46.60 15.69 -2.82
C PHE A 17 48.02 15.71 -2.22
N ALA A 18 48.30 14.76 -1.33
CA ALA A 18 49.67 14.44 -0.95
C ALA A 18 49.94 12.99 -1.30
N GLY A 19 50.80 12.79 -2.30
CA GLY A 19 51.28 11.47 -2.67
C GLY A 19 52.32 10.95 -1.68
N CYS A 20 52.28 9.66 -1.38
CA CYS A 20 53.37 8.95 -0.76
C CYS A 20 53.67 7.65 -1.51
N LYS A 21 54.94 7.50 -1.77
CA LYS A 21 55.60 6.37 -2.46
C LYS A 21 55.44 5.05 -1.69
N ALA A 22 55.36 3.96 -2.44
CA ALA A 22 55.50 2.61 -1.96
C ALA A 22 56.96 2.28 -1.59
N PRO A 23 57.19 1.40 -0.63
CA PRO A 23 58.29 0.46 -0.65
C PRO A 23 57.79 -0.99 -0.79
N ALA A 24 58.66 -1.78 -1.45
CA ALA A 24 58.45 -3.16 -1.84
C ALA A 24 58.64 -4.14 -0.68
N ASP A 25 58.05 -5.31 -0.87
CA ASP A 25 58.40 -6.65 -0.36
C ASP A 25 58.54 -6.88 1.15
N GLN A 26 57.55 -7.57 1.67
CA GLN A 26 57.83 -8.79 2.49
C GLN A 26 56.62 -9.75 2.45
N GLU A 27 56.92 -10.96 1.92
CA GLU A 27 56.05 -12.14 2.07
C GLU A 27 55.85 -12.46 3.56
N GLN A 28 54.63 -12.34 4.03
CA GLN A 28 54.24 -12.96 5.30
C GLN A 28 53.00 -13.81 5.04
N LYS A 29 53.24 -15.15 4.93
CA LYS A 29 52.17 -16.15 4.98
C LYS A 29 51.45 -16.04 6.31
N ASN A 30 50.32 -15.43 6.30
CA ASN A 30 49.33 -15.58 7.36
C ASN A 30 48.17 -16.40 6.81
N ASN A 31 48.08 -17.64 7.30
CA ASN A 31 46.91 -18.46 7.24
C ASN A 31 45.81 -17.73 8.03
N THR A 32 45.01 -16.92 7.36
CA THR A 32 43.75 -16.44 7.92
C THR A 32 42.68 -17.41 7.44
N GLU A 33 42.29 -18.32 8.30
CA GLU A 33 41.03 -19.05 8.17
C GLU A 33 39.94 -17.98 8.06
N THR A 34 39.48 -17.77 6.84
CA THR A 34 38.30 -17.00 6.57
C THR A 34 37.11 -17.82 7.09
N ALA A 35 36.72 -17.55 8.31
CA ALA A 35 35.41 -17.98 8.80
C ALA A 35 34.39 -17.40 7.81
N VAL A 36 33.92 -18.23 6.89
CA VAL A 36 32.75 -17.98 6.08
C VAL A 36 31.61 -18.00 7.08
N LEU A 37 31.26 -16.80 7.56
CA LEU A 37 30.01 -16.59 8.25
C LEU A 37 28.93 -16.85 7.21
N SER A 38 28.44 -18.10 7.16
CA SER A 38 27.22 -18.42 6.45
C SER A 38 26.12 -17.62 7.13
N THR A 39 25.80 -16.48 6.57
CA THR A 39 24.54 -15.81 6.83
C THR A 39 23.48 -16.78 6.31
N GLU A 40 23.01 -17.69 7.16
CA GLU A 40 21.75 -18.35 6.95
C GLU A 40 20.73 -17.22 6.86
N THR A 41 20.39 -16.82 5.65
CA THR A 41 19.17 -16.09 5.36
C THR A 41 18.08 -17.06 5.80
N GLN A 42 17.54 -16.85 7.01
CA GLN A 42 16.26 -17.44 7.35
C GLN A 42 15.30 -16.84 6.33
N GLU A 43 14.95 -17.59 5.31
CA GLU A 43 13.74 -17.37 4.53
C GLU A 43 12.62 -17.49 5.56
N GLU A 44 12.19 -16.33 6.10
CA GLU A 44 11.02 -16.28 6.95
C GLU A 44 9.85 -16.76 6.10
N ASP A 45 9.22 -17.81 6.58
CA ASP A 45 8.12 -18.53 5.95
C ASP A 45 6.85 -17.66 6.08
N TRP A 46 6.83 -16.47 5.41
CA TRP A 46 5.67 -15.61 5.36
C TRP A 46 4.61 -16.24 4.48
N LYS A 47 3.39 -16.29 5.00
CA LYS A 47 2.26 -16.90 4.34
C LYS A 47 1.38 -15.83 3.70
N GLN A 48 1.28 -15.86 2.37
CA GLN A 48 0.28 -15.08 1.66
C GLN A 48 -1.07 -15.79 1.69
N VAL A 49 -2.13 -15.06 2.09
CA VAL A 49 -3.50 -15.55 2.18
C VAL A 49 -4.38 -14.68 1.28
N HIS A 50 -4.92 -15.27 0.22
CA HIS A 50 -5.87 -14.59 -0.64
C HIS A 50 -7.24 -14.50 0.01
N SER A 51 -7.89 -13.33 -0.11
CA SER A 51 -9.27 -13.17 0.34
C SER A 51 -10.20 -14.10 -0.42
N THR A 52 -11.19 -14.63 0.26
CA THR A 52 -12.19 -15.56 -0.27
C THR A 52 -13.60 -15.02 -0.05
N GLN A 53 -14.60 -15.61 -0.70
CA GLN A 53 -16.01 -15.25 -0.47
C GLN A 53 -16.42 -15.32 1.00
N LYS A 54 -15.84 -16.26 1.77
CA LYS A 54 -16.10 -16.38 3.20
C LYS A 54 -15.60 -15.18 4.00
N ASP A 55 -14.56 -14.52 3.55
CA ASP A 55 -14.02 -13.34 4.25
C ASP A 55 -14.98 -12.15 4.18
N LEU A 56 -15.88 -12.11 3.18
CA LEU A 56 -16.92 -11.09 3.09
C LEU A 56 -17.90 -11.13 4.28
N GLU A 57 -18.03 -12.28 4.96
CA GLU A 57 -18.86 -12.41 6.16
C GLU A 57 -18.28 -11.64 7.36
N LYS A 58 -16.97 -11.33 7.34
CA LYS A 58 -16.30 -10.55 8.40
C LYS A 58 -16.61 -9.07 8.33
N LEU A 59 -17.03 -8.58 7.15
CA LEU A 59 -17.30 -7.16 6.92
C LEU A 59 -18.50 -6.68 7.73
N PRO A 60 -18.52 -5.42 8.15
CA PRO A 60 -19.72 -4.77 8.64
C PRO A 60 -20.90 -4.93 7.67
N GLN A 61 -22.09 -5.26 8.20
CA GLN A 61 -23.27 -5.52 7.38
C GLN A 61 -23.61 -4.39 6.38
N LYS A 62 -23.26 -3.16 6.72
CA LYS A 62 -23.47 -2.01 5.82
C LYS A 62 -22.63 -2.12 4.54
N ILE A 63 -21.37 -2.59 4.64
CA ILE A 63 -20.51 -2.79 3.48
C ILE A 63 -21.05 -3.95 2.64
N GLN A 64 -21.42 -5.06 3.27
CA GLN A 64 -22.02 -6.21 2.57
C GLN A 64 -23.23 -5.78 1.74
N LYS A 65 -24.12 -4.95 2.30
CA LYS A 65 -25.33 -4.47 1.62
C LYS A 65 -25.10 -3.57 0.41
N ILE A 66 -23.92 -2.97 0.25
CA ILE A 66 -23.59 -2.24 -0.98
C ILE A 66 -23.65 -3.19 -2.18
N PHE A 67 -23.12 -4.40 -2.01
CA PHE A 67 -23.00 -5.36 -3.10
C PHE A 67 -24.22 -6.27 -3.20
N SER A 68 -24.85 -6.69 -2.09
CA SER A 68 -26.06 -7.52 -2.09
C SER A 68 -27.32 -6.71 -2.41
N ASP A 69 -27.57 -5.61 -1.72
CA ASP A 69 -28.84 -4.87 -1.73
C ASP A 69 -28.75 -3.55 -2.48
N ASN A 70 -27.63 -3.27 -3.15
CA ASN A 70 -27.37 -2.03 -3.88
C ASN A 70 -27.52 -0.76 -3.00
N GLN A 71 -27.15 -0.86 -1.71
CA GLN A 71 -27.14 0.31 -0.82
C GLN A 71 -26.12 1.34 -1.27
N THR A 72 -26.31 2.58 -0.81
CA THR A 72 -25.42 3.68 -1.16
C THR A 72 -24.21 3.77 -0.25
N PHE A 73 -23.13 4.29 -0.80
CA PHE A 73 -21.91 4.70 -0.12
C PHE A 73 -21.53 6.13 -0.54
N PHE A 74 -20.75 6.80 0.28
CA PHE A 74 -20.21 8.11 -0.05
C PHE A 74 -18.81 7.96 -0.64
N ASP A 75 -18.64 8.29 -1.92
CA ASP A 75 -17.31 8.34 -2.55
C ASP A 75 -16.62 9.64 -2.15
N VAL A 76 -15.49 9.51 -1.44
CA VAL A 76 -14.77 10.65 -0.84
C VAL A 76 -14.14 11.53 -1.90
N GLU A 77 -13.55 10.93 -2.95
CA GLU A 77 -12.91 11.65 -4.06
C GLU A 77 -13.92 12.46 -4.86
N LYS A 78 -15.08 11.87 -5.17
CA LYS A 78 -16.14 12.53 -5.95
C LYS A 78 -17.07 13.42 -5.08
N GLY A 79 -16.95 13.32 -3.74
CA GLY A 79 -17.74 14.12 -2.79
C GLY A 79 -19.23 13.85 -2.83
N LYS A 80 -19.69 12.65 -3.24
CA LYS A 80 -21.07 12.33 -3.53
C LYS A 80 -21.45 10.90 -3.16
N GLU A 81 -22.75 10.67 -2.86
CA GLU A 81 -23.29 9.33 -2.65
C GLU A 81 -23.62 8.64 -3.98
N TYR A 82 -23.34 7.33 -4.02
CA TYR A 82 -23.62 6.45 -5.15
C TYR A 82 -24.07 5.08 -4.63
N ASP A 83 -24.87 4.39 -5.39
CA ASP A 83 -24.94 2.93 -5.38
C ASP A 83 -23.87 2.34 -6.32
N LYS A 84 -23.59 1.03 -6.19
CA LYS A 84 -22.53 0.36 -6.98
C LYS A 84 -22.70 0.51 -8.49
N ASN A 85 -23.92 0.51 -8.99
CA ASN A 85 -24.21 0.57 -10.42
C ASN A 85 -24.08 2.00 -10.96
N SER A 86 -24.62 2.98 -10.25
CA SER A 86 -24.50 4.39 -10.61
C SER A 86 -23.04 4.87 -10.55
N PHE A 87 -22.25 4.37 -9.60
CA PHE A 87 -20.83 4.66 -9.53
C PHE A 87 -20.07 4.17 -10.77
N ILE A 88 -20.23 2.90 -11.14
CA ILE A 88 -19.58 2.31 -12.33
C ILE A 88 -19.95 3.09 -13.60
N LYS A 89 -21.19 3.57 -13.73
CA LYS A 89 -21.59 4.41 -14.87
C LYS A 89 -20.78 5.71 -14.96
N THR A 90 -20.33 6.28 -13.84
CA THR A 90 -19.48 7.49 -13.85
C THR A 90 -18.11 7.24 -14.46
N LEU A 91 -17.61 6.00 -14.40
CA LEU A 91 -16.31 5.58 -14.92
C LEU A 91 -16.38 5.06 -16.36
N THR A 92 -17.60 4.86 -16.88
CA THR A 92 -17.80 4.32 -18.23
C THR A 92 -17.48 5.37 -19.30
N LYS A 93 -16.60 5.02 -20.24
CA LYS A 93 -16.24 5.82 -21.41
C LYS A 93 -16.34 4.94 -22.66
N GLU A 94 -16.33 5.58 -23.84
CA GLU A 94 -16.32 4.85 -25.11
C GLU A 94 -15.13 3.87 -25.16
N GLY A 95 -15.41 2.62 -25.49
CA GLY A 95 -14.41 1.54 -25.54
C GLY A 95 -14.07 0.89 -24.20
N TYR A 96 -14.52 1.46 -23.07
CA TYR A 96 -14.24 0.94 -21.73
C TYR A 96 -15.50 0.45 -21.04
N ARG A 97 -15.36 -0.68 -20.33
CA ARG A 97 -16.44 -1.31 -19.56
C ARG A 97 -15.95 -1.61 -18.16
N PRO A 98 -15.88 -0.60 -17.27
CA PRO A 98 -15.44 -0.80 -15.89
C PRO A 98 -16.35 -1.77 -15.15
N GLN A 99 -15.75 -2.61 -14.31
CA GLN A 99 -16.45 -3.63 -13.53
C GLN A 99 -15.78 -3.78 -12.18
N TRP A 100 -16.57 -3.95 -11.12
CA TRP A 100 -16.08 -4.44 -9.85
C TRP A 100 -15.49 -5.84 -10.05
N ALA A 101 -14.28 -6.06 -9.57
CA ALA A 101 -13.55 -7.30 -9.82
C ALA A 101 -13.00 -7.90 -8.53
N GLU A 102 -11.72 -8.08 -8.44
CA GLU A 102 -11.01 -8.66 -7.30
C GLU A 102 -11.21 -7.83 -6.03
N PHE A 103 -11.16 -8.48 -4.88
CA PHE A 103 -11.35 -7.83 -3.60
C PHE A 103 -10.32 -8.30 -2.57
N LEU A 104 -10.12 -7.48 -1.54
CA LEU A 104 -9.27 -7.78 -0.41
C LEU A 104 -9.98 -7.35 0.87
N VAL A 105 -10.16 -8.28 1.80
CA VAL A 105 -10.78 -8.04 3.11
C VAL A 105 -9.69 -8.08 4.17
N ALA A 106 -9.51 -6.99 4.88
CA ALA A 106 -8.56 -6.87 5.97
C ALA A 106 -8.99 -5.76 6.95
N ASP A 107 -8.41 -5.73 8.11
CA ASP A 107 -8.45 -4.59 9.02
C ASP A 107 -7.35 -3.61 8.58
N TRP A 108 -7.73 -2.64 7.73
CA TRP A 108 -6.81 -1.78 7.00
C TRP A 108 -6.17 -0.70 7.87
N ASP A 109 -6.87 -0.25 8.89
CA ASP A 109 -6.38 0.81 9.78
C ASP A 109 -6.11 0.31 11.21
N ASN A 110 -6.27 -0.99 11.42
CA ASN A 110 -6.02 -1.70 12.66
C ASN A 110 -6.88 -1.17 13.82
N ASP A 111 -8.14 -0.90 13.55
CA ASP A 111 -9.14 -0.47 14.53
C ASP A 111 -9.99 -1.63 15.08
N GLY A 112 -9.88 -2.81 14.49
CA GLY A 112 -10.58 -4.04 14.85
C GLY A 112 -11.84 -4.29 14.03
N GLU A 113 -12.24 -3.40 13.13
CA GLU A 113 -13.26 -3.63 12.12
C GLU A 113 -12.59 -3.99 10.78
N TYR A 114 -13.30 -4.71 9.91
CA TYR A 114 -12.77 -5.11 8.61
C TYR A 114 -13.29 -4.20 7.51
N GLU A 115 -12.37 -3.72 6.67
CA GLU A 115 -12.68 -2.97 5.47
C GLU A 115 -12.58 -3.86 4.23
N LEU A 116 -13.20 -3.38 3.16
CA LEU A 116 -13.24 -4.03 1.86
C LEU A 116 -12.56 -3.16 0.81
N ALA A 117 -11.43 -3.60 0.29
CA ALA A 117 -10.88 -3.05 -0.94
C ALA A 117 -11.43 -3.79 -2.16
N VAL A 118 -11.84 -3.06 -3.20
CA VAL A 118 -12.31 -3.64 -4.47
C VAL A 118 -11.61 -2.99 -5.64
N TYR A 119 -11.01 -3.82 -6.50
CA TYR A 119 -10.42 -3.41 -7.76
C TYR A 119 -11.50 -3.22 -8.83
N ILE A 120 -11.34 -2.18 -9.66
CA ILE A 120 -12.24 -1.86 -10.77
C ILE A 120 -11.50 -2.09 -12.08
N LYS A 121 -11.63 -3.28 -12.63
CA LYS A 121 -10.99 -3.62 -13.92
C LYS A 121 -11.61 -2.86 -15.09
N ASN A 122 -10.84 -2.68 -16.16
CA ASN A 122 -11.24 -1.96 -17.37
C ASN A 122 -11.67 -0.50 -17.10
N SER A 123 -11.19 0.10 -16.01
CA SER A 123 -11.33 1.52 -15.72
C SER A 123 -10.27 2.33 -16.46
N THR A 124 -10.60 3.57 -16.81
CA THR A 124 -9.61 4.58 -17.24
C THR A 124 -9.20 5.49 -16.09
N ASP A 125 -9.75 5.29 -14.91
CA ASP A 125 -9.39 6.03 -13.71
C ASP A 125 -8.03 5.55 -13.21
N TYR A 126 -7.16 6.48 -12.85
CA TYR A 126 -5.87 6.15 -12.23
C TYR A 126 -6.09 5.49 -10.87
N ASN A 127 -7.08 5.98 -10.12
CA ASN A 127 -7.53 5.38 -8.86
C ASN A 127 -8.57 4.29 -9.15
N ASP A 128 -8.10 3.13 -9.53
CA ASP A 128 -8.90 1.99 -9.95
C ASP A 128 -9.30 1.04 -8.82
N CYS A 129 -9.11 1.46 -7.56
CA CYS A 129 -9.52 0.75 -6.36
C CYS A 129 -10.36 1.64 -5.45
N ARG A 130 -11.28 1.02 -4.71
CA ARG A 130 -12.01 1.66 -3.60
C ARG A 130 -11.89 0.82 -2.35
N ILE A 131 -11.47 1.46 -1.24
CA ILE A 131 -11.55 0.86 0.10
C ILE A 131 -12.81 1.41 0.77
N PHE A 132 -13.67 0.49 1.20
CA PHE A 132 -14.93 0.78 1.86
C PHE A 132 -14.75 0.66 3.37
N ASP A 133 -14.91 1.77 4.07
CA ASP A 133 -14.92 1.91 5.52
C ASP A 133 -16.34 2.21 6.02
N ALA A 134 -16.73 1.62 7.15
CA ALA A 134 -18.06 1.74 7.73
C ALA A 134 -18.08 2.58 9.01
N SER A 135 -17.72 3.86 8.92
CA SER A 135 -17.70 4.75 10.05
C SER A 135 -18.98 5.61 10.19
N ASN A 136 -19.27 6.07 11.40
CA ASN A 136 -20.35 7.05 11.70
C ASN A 136 -21.71 6.75 11.05
N LYS A 137 -22.15 5.50 11.03
CA LYS A 137 -23.40 5.00 10.42
C LYS A 137 -23.48 5.09 8.89
N LYS A 138 -22.42 5.50 8.22
CA LYS A 138 -22.30 5.52 6.76
C LYS A 138 -21.21 4.57 6.29
N VAL A 139 -21.18 4.32 4.99
CA VAL A 139 -20.03 3.71 4.34
C VAL A 139 -19.37 4.76 3.47
N TYR A 140 -18.09 4.92 3.65
CA TYR A 140 -17.23 5.77 2.86
C TYR A 140 -16.38 4.92 1.92
N ALA A 141 -16.19 5.39 0.70
CA ALA A 141 -15.32 4.75 -0.27
C ALA A 141 -14.15 5.67 -0.59
N HIS A 142 -12.97 5.22 -0.25
CA HIS A 142 -11.72 5.95 -0.46
C HIS A 142 -11.06 5.46 -1.73
N ALA A 143 -10.56 6.39 -2.55
CA ALA A 143 -9.94 6.10 -3.82
C ALA A 143 -8.46 5.76 -3.66
N PHE A 144 -8.03 4.67 -4.31
CA PHE A 144 -6.65 4.21 -4.34
C PHE A 144 -6.27 3.72 -5.72
N THR A 145 -4.98 3.65 -5.97
CA THR A 145 -4.41 2.90 -7.07
C THR A 145 -4.16 1.47 -6.62
N ALA A 146 -4.80 0.47 -7.22
CA ALA A 146 -4.62 -0.94 -6.84
C ALA A 146 -3.14 -1.38 -6.95
N ARG A 147 -2.38 -0.80 -7.88
CA ARG A 147 -0.93 -1.07 -8.01
C ARG A 147 -0.10 -0.65 -6.79
N ALA A 148 -0.59 0.26 -5.98
CA ALA A 148 0.07 0.67 -4.73
C ALA A 148 -0.19 -0.30 -3.57
N ILE A 149 -1.02 -1.34 -3.80
CA ILE A 149 -1.42 -2.30 -2.77
C ILE A 149 -1.09 -3.70 -3.27
N GLU A 150 0.02 -4.24 -2.85
CA GLU A 150 0.39 -5.63 -3.14
C GLU A 150 -0.20 -6.59 -2.11
N GLY A 151 -0.26 -6.15 -0.85
CA GLY A 151 -0.84 -6.89 0.25
C GLY A 151 -0.89 -6.08 1.53
N ILE A 152 -1.51 -6.64 2.56
CA ILE A 152 -1.61 -6.03 3.88
C ILE A 152 -1.40 -7.09 4.95
N SER A 153 -0.63 -6.76 5.99
CA SER A 153 -0.40 -7.67 7.12
C SER A 153 -1.59 -7.72 8.07
N ASP A 154 -1.56 -8.68 8.98
CA ASP A 154 -2.49 -8.79 10.11
C ASP A 154 -2.35 -7.64 11.14
N MET A 155 -1.35 -6.78 10.99
CA MET A 155 -1.16 -5.56 11.77
C MET A 155 -1.57 -4.28 11.02
N GLY A 156 -2.27 -4.38 9.91
CA GLY A 156 -2.68 -3.23 9.09
C GLY A 156 -1.50 -2.53 8.39
N ILE A 157 -0.38 -3.23 8.15
CA ILE A 157 0.75 -2.67 7.39
C ILE A 157 0.57 -3.02 5.92
N ILE A 158 0.40 -2.01 5.10
CA ILE A 158 0.26 -2.13 3.65
C ILE A 158 1.65 -2.28 3.04
N ARG A 159 1.85 -3.33 2.25
CA ARG A 159 2.98 -3.45 1.35
C ARG A 159 2.56 -2.98 -0.02
N GLY A 160 3.25 -1.98 -0.52
CA GLY A 160 2.97 -1.37 -1.80
C GLY A 160 4.23 -1.10 -2.60
N SER A 161 4.05 -0.54 -3.78
CA SER A 161 5.15 -0.12 -4.65
C SER A 161 4.82 1.22 -5.27
N SER A 162 5.66 2.23 -5.03
CA SER A 162 5.60 3.51 -5.72
C SER A 162 6.28 3.46 -7.09
N GLY A 163 7.04 2.38 -7.39
CA GLY A 163 7.79 2.19 -8.63
C GLY A 163 8.28 0.77 -8.83
N ALA A 164 8.93 0.50 -9.96
CA ALA A 164 9.36 -0.85 -10.35
C ALA A 164 10.48 -1.48 -9.50
N ALA A 165 11.07 -0.73 -8.57
CA ALA A 165 12.21 -1.17 -7.76
C ALA A 165 12.04 -0.88 -6.26
N ASP A 166 10.94 -0.23 -5.85
CA ASP A 166 10.77 0.18 -4.47
C ASP A 166 9.60 -0.58 -3.84
N THR A 167 9.82 -1.08 -2.63
CA THR A 167 8.77 -1.63 -1.77
C THR A 167 8.60 -0.67 -0.61
N ASP A 168 7.43 -0.07 -0.51
CA ASP A 168 7.08 0.84 0.56
C ASP A 168 6.17 0.11 1.55
N TYR A 169 6.29 0.48 2.82
CA TYR A 169 5.43 0.00 3.88
C TYR A 169 4.74 1.18 4.55
N ASP A 170 3.42 1.15 4.54
CA ASP A 170 2.59 2.23 5.06
C ASP A 170 1.54 1.70 6.03
N ARG A 171 1.08 2.56 6.91
CA ARG A 171 -0.17 2.40 7.66
C ARG A 171 -1.21 3.35 7.11
N LEU A 172 -2.42 2.85 7.01
CA LEU A 172 -3.58 3.62 6.65
C LEU A 172 -4.33 4.03 7.93
N PHE A 173 -4.95 5.19 7.89
CA PHE A 173 -5.95 5.64 8.85
C PHE A 173 -7.18 6.09 8.07
N LEU A 174 -8.33 5.56 8.45
CA LEU A 174 -9.63 5.91 7.89
C LEU A 174 -10.54 6.41 9.02
N ASP A 175 -11.20 7.53 8.84
CA ASP A 175 -12.28 8.01 9.72
C ASP A 175 -13.26 8.86 8.89
N GLY A 176 -14.30 8.24 8.43
CA GLY A 176 -15.31 8.86 7.60
C GLY A 176 -14.72 9.39 6.30
N LYS A 177 -14.53 10.71 6.19
CA LYS A 177 -13.94 11.34 5.00
C LYS A 177 -12.42 11.50 5.08
N GLU A 178 -11.84 11.30 6.25
CA GLU A 178 -10.41 11.42 6.43
C GLU A 178 -9.70 10.14 6.01
N GLN A 179 -8.58 10.33 5.34
CA GLN A 179 -7.69 9.28 4.91
C GLN A 179 -6.26 9.79 5.08
N LYS A 180 -5.44 9.06 5.80
CA LYS A 180 -4.04 9.42 6.03
C LYS A 180 -3.15 8.20 5.86
N PHE A 181 -2.02 8.39 5.19
CA PHE A 181 -0.95 7.43 5.15
C PHE A 181 0.17 7.85 6.10
N TYR A 182 0.70 6.86 6.79
CA TYR A 182 1.86 7.03 7.65
C TYR A 182 2.93 6.04 7.22
N GLU A 183 4.07 6.55 6.76
CA GLU A 183 5.23 5.71 6.47
C GLU A 183 5.57 4.85 7.69
N TYR A 184 5.63 3.54 7.50
CA TYR A 184 6.04 2.62 8.57
C TYR A 184 7.56 2.63 8.69
N LYS A 185 8.05 3.14 9.83
CA LYS A 185 9.49 3.26 10.13
C LYS A 185 9.99 2.17 11.10
N GLY A 186 9.39 1.01 11.10
CA GLY A 186 9.86 -0.13 11.87
C GLY A 186 11.22 -0.63 11.38
N GLU A 187 12.06 -1.11 12.29
CA GLU A 187 13.40 -1.60 11.96
C GLU A 187 13.36 -2.84 11.06
N THR A 188 12.29 -3.62 11.14
CA THR A 188 12.04 -4.78 10.27
C THR A 188 10.55 -5.10 10.30
N VAL A 189 9.94 -5.24 9.12
CA VAL A 189 8.55 -5.69 9.01
C VAL A 189 8.57 -7.20 8.89
N TYR A 190 8.39 -7.90 10.02
CA TYR A 190 8.17 -9.34 10.03
C TYR A 190 6.69 -9.60 9.76
N LEU A 191 6.34 -9.84 8.50
CA LEU A 191 4.99 -10.19 8.11
C LEU A 191 4.82 -11.70 8.26
N SER A 192 4.21 -12.15 9.35
CA SER A 192 3.86 -13.57 9.51
C SER A 192 2.74 -14.00 8.58
N VAL A 193 1.80 -13.09 8.31
CA VAL A 193 0.69 -13.27 7.37
C VAL A 193 0.50 -12.00 6.55
N GLU A 194 0.34 -12.17 5.26
CA GLU A 194 -0.04 -11.10 4.33
C GLU A 194 -1.35 -11.48 3.64
N TYR A 195 -2.35 -10.63 3.78
CA TYR A 195 -3.61 -10.75 3.02
C TYR A 195 -3.43 -10.14 1.64
N ALA A 196 -3.86 -10.86 0.63
CA ALA A 196 -3.73 -10.48 -0.78
C ALA A 196 -5.10 -10.48 -1.48
N TRP A 197 -5.12 -9.89 -2.67
CA TRP A 197 -6.29 -9.84 -3.52
C TRP A 197 -6.86 -11.24 -3.79
N SER A 198 -8.20 -11.33 -3.82
CA SER A 198 -8.89 -12.56 -4.18
C SER A 198 -8.62 -12.93 -5.64
N HIS A 199 -8.74 -14.22 -5.96
CA HIS A 199 -8.79 -14.68 -7.34
C HIS A 199 -10.22 -14.67 -7.91
N ASP A 200 -11.22 -14.40 -7.05
CA ASP A 200 -12.64 -14.40 -7.38
C ASP A 200 -13.17 -12.97 -7.56
N SER A 201 -14.19 -12.83 -8.39
CA SER A 201 -14.89 -11.56 -8.53
C SER A 201 -15.91 -11.38 -7.41
N ILE A 202 -15.95 -10.19 -6.81
CA ILE A 202 -16.92 -9.83 -5.76
C ILE A 202 -18.38 -9.95 -6.25
N VAL A 203 -18.63 -9.79 -7.54
CA VAL A 203 -19.98 -9.83 -8.14
C VAL A 203 -20.58 -11.24 -8.16
N SER A 204 -19.77 -12.28 -8.05
CA SER A 204 -20.22 -13.68 -8.11
C SER A 204 -20.63 -14.27 -6.76
N GLY A 205 -20.46 -13.56 -5.67
CA GLY A 205 -20.56 -14.14 -4.32
C GLY A 205 -21.44 -13.41 -3.30
N ILE A 206 -22.11 -12.33 -3.68
CA ILE A 206 -23.05 -11.63 -2.79
C ILE A 206 -24.43 -11.54 -3.43
#